data_634c8f11cc240d274fcbc2c80f69d3f2
#
_entry.id   634c8f11cc240d274fcbc2c80f69d3f2
#
_cell.length_a   1.000
_cell.length_b   1.000
_cell.length_c   1.000
_cell.angle_alpha   90.00
_cell.angle_beta   90.00
_cell.angle_gamma   90.00
#
_symmetry.space_group_name_H-M   'P 1'
#
loop_
_entity.id
_entity.type
_entity.pdbx_description
1 polymer ?
#
loop_
_entity_poly.entity_id
_entity_poly.type
_entity_poly.pdbx_seq_one_letter_code
_entity_poly.pdbx_strand_id
1 'polypeptide(L)'
;MTILLCVIVPATTASDVQLADLPDVVRKTILEQTQHATIIHLKNTLRDGHELYEAHLESGGASRETIVVDERGAVLEIDEAISLPRVPPEARRAIESSVANGKIKKLESIKLPSGVIAAYRVQFERNGKQSELRLSPDGRLVPE
;
A
#
# COMPACT_ATOMS: atom_id res chain seq x y z
N MET A 1 21.99 -4.44 -21.97
CA MET A 1 20.72 -5.20 -22.06
C MET A 1 20.16 -5.34 -20.67
N THR A 2 19.25 -4.43 -20.28
CA THR A 2 18.69 -4.39 -18.94
C THR A 2 17.52 -5.38 -18.89
N ILE A 3 17.72 -6.48 -18.20
CA ILE A 3 16.65 -7.48 -17.98
C ILE A 3 15.68 -6.86 -16.97
N LEU A 4 14.54 -6.38 -17.46
CA LEU A 4 13.43 -5.98 -16.62
C LEU A 4 12.80 -7.26 -16.05
N LEU A 5 13.11 -7.58 -14.81
CA LEU A 5 12.47 -8.67 -14.09
C LEU A 5 11.00 -8.29 -13.88
N CYS A 6 10.13 -8.77 -14.74
CA CYS A 6 8.68 -8.64 -14.58
C CYS A 6 8.28 -9.63 -13.47
N VAL A 7 8.13 -9.12 -12.25
CA VAL A 7 7.57 -9.92 -11.15
C VAL A 7 6.09 -10.12 -11.44
N ILE A 8 5.72 -11.34 -11.75
CA ILE A 8 4.32 -11.76 -11.81
C ILE A 8 3.86 -11.88 -10.36
N VAL A 9 3.13 -10.86 -9.90
CA VAL A 9 2.48 -10.91 -8.58
C VAL A 9 1.46 -12.04 -8.62
N PRO A 10 1.58 -13.07 -7.75
CA PRO A 10 0.53 -14.08 -7.62
C PRO A 10 -0.76 -13.36 -7.22
N ALA A 11 -1.88 -13.76 -7.83
CA ALA A 11 -3.19 -13.23 -7.50
C ALA A 11 -3.47 -13.49 -6.02
N THR A 12 -3.30 -12.46 -5.20
CA THR A 12 -3.66 -12.50 -3.79
C THR A 12 -5.18 -12.62 -3.75
N THR A 13 -5.70 -13.68 -3.16
CA THR A 13 -7.14 -13.88 -3.00
C THR A 13 -7.61 -12.91 -1.92
N ALA A 14 -8.08 -11.74 -2.34
CA ALA A 14 -8.69 -10.77 -1.45
C ALA A 14 -10.20 -10.98 -1.44
N SER A 15 -10.81 -11.03 -0.26
CA SER A 15 -12.26 -11.08 -0.09
C SER A 15 -12.74 -9.88 0.73
N ASP A 16 -13.88 -9.33 0.32
CA ASP A 16 -14.55 -8.29 1.09
C ASP A 16 -15.11 -8.88 2.39
N VAL A 17 -14.93 -8.17 3.48
CA VAL A 17 -15.41 -8.56 4.81
C VAL A 17 -16.15 -7.41 5.48
N GLN A 18 -17.03 -7.75 6.42
CA GLN A 18 -17.71 -6.75 7.23
C GLN A 18 -16.98 -6.56 8.58
N LEU A 19 -17.10 -5.38 9.16
CA LEU A 19 -16.47 -5.07 10.46
C LEU A 19 -16.89 -6.05 11.56
N ALA A 20 -18.14 -6.52 11.51
CA ALA A 20 -18.69 -7.49 12.48
C ALA A 20 -18.06 -8.89 12.35
N ASP A 21 -17.54 -9.24 11.17
CA ASP A 21 -16.98 -10.57 10.90
C ASP A 21 -15.48 -10.66 11.24
N LEU A 22 -14.86 -9.53 11.58
CA LEU A 22 -13.46 -9.48 11.96
C LEU A 22 -13.21 -10.11 13.33
N PRO A 23 -12.06 -10.76 13.54
CA PRO A 23 -11.62 -11.15 14.87
C PRO A 23 -11.65 -9.94 15.82
N ASP A 24 -12.02 -10.16 17.08
CA ASP A 24 -12.21 -9.07 18.05
C ASP A 24 -10.97 -8.17 18.19
N VAL A 25 -9.78 -8.77 18.21
CA VAL A 25 -8.52 -8.03 18.33
C VAL A 25 -8.24 -7.16 17.09
N VAL A 26 -8.54 -7.66 15.89
CA VAL A 26 -8.38 -6.94 14.64
C VAL A 26 -9.38 -5.77 14.56
N ARG A 27 -10.65 -6.07 14.86
CA ARG A 27 -11.72 -5.06 14.91
C ARG A 27 -11.38 -3.92 15.86
N LYS A 28 -10.91 -4.25 17.07
CA LYS A 28 -10.49 -3.27 18.07
C LYS A 28 -9.38 -2.38 17.52
N THR A 29 -8.32 -2.97 16.97
CA THR A 29 -7.19 -2.22 16.40
C THR A 29 -7.66 -1.29 15.29
N ILE A 30 -8.46 -1.78 14.33
CA ILE A 30 -8.96 -0.95 13.23
C ILE A 30 -9.77 0.23 13.78
N LEU A 31 -10.69 0.00 14.72
CA LEU A 31 -11.49 1.07 15.30
C LEU A 31 -10.65 2.10 16.08
N GLU A 32 -9.60 1.67 16.78
CA GLU A 32 -8.68 2.57 17.48
C GLU A 32 -7.88 3.44 16.50
N GLN A 33 -7.48 2.88 15.35
CA GLN A 33 -6.73 3.61 14.32
C GLN A 33 -7.61 4.57 13.51
N THR A 34 -8.92 4.35 13.46
CA THR A 34 -9.84 5.09 12.60
C THR A 34 -10.58 6.24 13.29
N GLN A 35 -10.09 6.74 14.43
CA GLN A 35 -10.79 7.71 15.29
C GLN A 35 -11.40 8.93 14.59
N HIS A 36 -10.88 9.32 13.43
CA HIS A 36 -11.32 10.49 12.67
C HIS A 36 -11.53 10.22 11.17
N ALA A 37 -11.51 8.96 10.77
CA ALA A 37 -11.65 8.53 9.38
C ALA A 37 -12.88 7.63 9.21
N THR A 38 -13.44 7.64 8.01
CA THR A 38 -14.51 6.73 7.61
C THR A 38 -13.89 5.47 6.97
N ILE A 39 -14.29 4.31 7.45
CA ILE A 39 -13.94 3.05 6.81
C ILE A 39 -14.81 2.93 5.54
N ILE A 40 -14.17 2.98 4.37
CA ILE A 40 -14.87 2.86 3.09
C ILE A 40 -14.86 1.43 2.55
N HIS A 41 -13.91 0.62 2.97
CA HIS A 41 -13.78 -0.76 2.52
C HIS A 41 -12.92 -1.59 3.48
N LEU A 42 -13.28 -2.85 3.66
CA LEU A 42 -12.52 -3.83 4.44
C LEU A 42 -12.27 -5.07 3.59
N LYS A 43 -11.04 -5.54 3.60
CA LYS A 43 -10.63 -6.77 2.90
C LYS A 43 -9.89 -7.70 3.84
N ASN A 44 -10.07 -8.99 3.61
CA ASN A 44 -9.18 -10.03 4.10
C ASN A 44 -8.31 -10.49 2.94
N THR A 45 -7.00 -10.56 3.14
CA THR A 45 -6.03 -11.03 2.17
C THR A 45 -5.13 -12.09 2.79
N LEU A 46 -4.60 -12.99 1.97
CA LEU A 46 -3.64 -13.98 2.40
C LEU A 46 -2.26 -13.61 1.82
N ARG A 47 -1.28 -13.37 2.69
CA ARG A 47 0.11 -13.09 2.31
C ARG A 47 1.03 -14.08 3.01
N ASP A 48 1.78 -14.87 2.25
CA ASP A 48 2.71 -15.87 2.79
C ASP A 48 2.08 -16.86 3.79
N GLY A 49 0.80 -17.20 3.57
CA GLY A 49 0.06 -18.11 4.46
C GLY A 49 -0.52 -17.45 5.72
N HIS A 50 -0.36 -16.14 5.89
CA HIS A 50 -0.92 -15.37 7.00
C HIS A 50 -2.11 -14.52 6.55
N GLU A 51 -3.16 -14.53 7.36
CA GLU A 51 -4.30 -13.64 7.13
C GLU A 51 -3.95 -12.22 7.52
N LEU A 52 -4.20 -11.30 6.58
CA LEU A 52 -4.08 -9.86 6.78
C LEU A 52 -5.42 -9.21 6.53
N TYR A 53 -5.66 -8.14 7.27
CA TYR A 53 -6.87 -7.33 7.16
C TYR A 53 -6.49 -5.92 6.73
N GLU A 54 -7.08 -5.47 5.63
CA GLU A 54 -6.84 -4.13 5.08
C GLU A 54 -8.07 -3.27 5.30
N ALA A 55 -7.91 -2.18 6.04
CA ALA A 55 -8.95 -1.17 6.20
C ALA A 55 -8.61 0.04 5.32
N HIS A 56 -9.43 0.27 4.31
CA HIS A 56 -9.34 1.46 3.48
C HIS A 56 -10.14 2.59 4.11
N LEU A 57 -9.47 3.70 4.34
CA LEU A 57 -9.98 4.83 5.09
C LEU A 57 -10.02 6.08 4.23
N GLU A 58 -10.99 6.94 4.52
CA GLU A 58 -11.09 8.28 3.98
C GLU A 58 -11.26 9.29 5.11
N SER A 59 -10.40 10.29 5.12
CA SER A 59 -10.45 11.38 6.08
C SER A 59 -10.40 12.74 5.38
N GLY A 60 -11.23 13.68 5.83
CA GLY A 60 -11.18 15.08 5.40
C GLY A 60 -11.36 15.35 3.91
N GLY A 61 -12.05 14.47 3.18
CA GLY A 61 -12.53 14.71 1.82
C GLY A 61 -11.55 14.41 0.68
N ALA A 62 -10.31 13.99 0.95
CA ALA A 62 -9.38 13.61 -0.12
C ALA A 62 -8.22 12.71 0.34
N SER A 63 -7.96 12.60 1.63
CA SER A 63 -6.88 11.76 2.13
C SER A 63 -7.34 10.31 2.20
N ARG A 64 -6.67 9.44 1.44
CA ARG A 64 -6.90 8.00 1.45
C ARG A 64 -5.73 7.29 2.09
N GLU A 65 -6.06 6.44 3.02
CA GLU A 65 -5.10 5.65 3.78
C GLU A 65 -5.57 4.19 3.81
N THR A 66 -4.64 3.26 3.82
CA THR A 66 -4.92 1.85 4.04
C THR A 66 -4.11 1.38 5.24
N ILE A 67 -4.77 0.81 6.23
CA ILE A 67 -4.12 0.19 7.39
C ILE A 67 -4.13 -1.31 7.18
N VAL A 68 -2.96 -1.93 7.30
CA VAL A 68 -2.80 -3.38 7.23
C VAL A 68 -2.56 -3.92 8.63
N VAL A 69 -3.39 -4.85 9.05
CA VAL A 69 -3.39 -5.45 10.39
C VAL A 69 -3.27 -6.96 10.25
N ASP A 70 -2.43 -7.60 11.05
CA ASP A 70 -2.33 -9.05 11.09
C ASP A 70 -3.46 -9.69 11.93
N GLU A 71 -3.56 -11.01 11.88
CA GLU A 71 -4.55 -11.81 12.61
C GLU A 71 -4.50 -11.65 14.14
N ARG A 72 -3.38 -11.13 14.68
CA ARG A 72 -3.18 -10.86 16.12
C ARG A 72 -3.57 -9.44 16.51
N GLY A 73 -4.00 -8.63 15.54
CA GLY A 73 -4.35 -7.24 15.75
C GLY A 73 -3.15 -6.28 15.74
N ALA A 74 -1.98 -6.70 15.30
CA ALA A 74 -0.83 -5.81 15.15
C ALA A 74 -0.91 -5.04 13.83
N VAL A 75 -0.75 -3.72 13.86
CA VAL A 75 -0.59 -2.90 12.66
C VAL A 75 0.77 -3.20 12.06
N LEU A 76 0.80 -3.61 10.80
CA LEU A 76 2.02 -3.93 10.08
C LEU A 76 2.52 -2.75 9.25
N GLU A 77 1.62 -2.11 8.53
CA GLU A 77 1.94 -0.97 7.68
C GLU A 77 0.73 -0.04 7.53
N ILE A 78 1.02 1.19 7.20
CA ILE A 78 0.04 2.24 6.91
C ILE A 78 0.42 2.85 5.57
N ASP A 79 -0.42 2.64 4.57
CA ASP A 79 -0.23 3.15 3.22
C ASP A 79 -1.01 4.45 3.04
N GLU A 80 -0.33 5.53 2.71
CA GLU A 80 -0.95 6.83 2.46
C GLU A 80 -0.78 7.25 1.00
N ALA A 81 -1.88 7.59 0.35
CA ALA A 81 -1.83 8.16 -0.99
C ALA A 81 -1.13 9.52 -0.96
N ILE A 82 -0.10 9.68 -1.79
CA ILE A 82 0.69 10.92 -1.88
C ILE A 82 0.86 11.36 -3.33
N SER A 83 1.22 12.62 -3.50
CA SER A 83 1.60 13.17 -4.82
C SER A 83 3.10 13.05 -5.05
N LEU A 84 3.50 12.92 -6.31
CA LEU A 84 4.91 12.78 -6.70
C LEU A 84 5.84 13.90 -6.19
N PRO A 85 5.41 15.18 -6.14
CA PRO A 85 6.24 16.24 -5.55
C PRO A 85 6.57 16.08 -4.06
N ARG A 86 5.79 15.29 -3.32
CA ARG A 86 6.03 15.00 -1.90
C ARG A 86 7.06 13.89 -1.68
N VAL A 87 7.43 13.16 -2.73
CA VAL A 87 8.45 12.11 -2.68
C VAL A 87 9.84 12.76 -2.66
N PRO A 88 10.78 12.28 -1.82
CA PRO A 88 12.16 12.76 -1.82
C PRO A 88 12.81 12.71 -3.20
N PRO A 89 13.75 13.64 -3.52
CA PRO A 89 14.31 13.76 -4.86
C PRO A 89 14.93 12.50 -5.43
N GLU A 90 15.62 11.69 -4.61
CA GLU A 90 16.25 10.45 -5.03
C GLU A 90 15.21 9.41 -5.46
N ALA A 91 14.23 9.15 -4.61
CA ALA A 91 13.14 8.22 -4.90
C ALA A 91 12.28 8.72 -6.08
N ARG A 92 12.01 10.03 -6.14
CA ARG A 92 11.24 10.62 -7.25
C ARG A 92 11.93 10.41 -8.59
N ARG A 93 13.23 10.69 -8.69
CA ARG A 93 14.01 10.44 -9.91
C ARG A 93 13.98 8.96 -10.31
N ALA A 94 14.09 8.06 -9.35
CA ALA A 94 14.01 6.63 -9.60
C ALA A 94 12.62 6.20 -10.08
N ILE A 95 11.54 6.76 -9.52
CA ILE A 95 10.17 6.54 -9.99
C ILE A 95 10.02 7.02 -11.44
N GLU A 96 10.38 8.27 -11.72
CA GLU A 96 10.26 8.87 -13.06
C GLU A 96 11.04 8.07 -14.10
N SER A 97 12.24 7.63 -13.77
CA SER A 97 13.07 6.80 -14.63
C SER A 97 12.46 5.41 -14.87
N SER A 98 11.93 4.78 -13.82
CA SER A 98 11.36 3.42 -13.92
C SER A 98 10.01 3.41 -14.65
N VAL A 99 9.20 4.43 -14.46
CA VAL A 99 7.89 4.55 -15.10
C VAL A 99 8.02 4.91 -16.57
N ALA A 100 9.05 5.61 -16.98
CA ALA A 100 9.38 6.14 -18.30
C ALA A 100 8.31 5.94 -19.39
N ASN A 101 7.64 7.00 -19.86
CA ASN A 101 6.53 6.99 -20.81
C ASN A 101 5.28 6.24 -20.34
N GLY A 102 5.22 5.83 -19.08
CA GLY A 102 4.04 5.26 -18.44
C GLY A 102 3.21 6.32 -17.72
N LYS A 103 2.01 5.92 -17.32
CA LYS A 103 1.11 6.76 -16.54
C LYS A 103 1.00 6.21 -15.12
N ILE A 104 1.40 7.01 -14.12
CA ILE A 104 1.20 6.65 -12.71
C ILE A 104 -0.30 6.65 -12.43
N LYS A 105 -0.81 5.55 -11.92
CA LYS A 105 -2.21 5.34 -11.52
C LYS A 105 -2.38 5.56 -10.01
N LYS A 106 -1.41 5.10 -9.23
CA LYS A 106 -1.42 5.20 -7.77
C LYS A 106 -0.01 5.36 -7.26
N LEU A 107 0.17 6.22 -6.28
CA LEU A 107 1.43 6.43 -5.57
C LEU A 107 1.13 6.52 -4.08
N GLU A 108 1.77 5.67 -3.31
CA GLU A 108 1.60 5.58 -1.87
C GLU A 108 2.95 5.60 -1.15
N SER A 109 2.99 6.23 0.01
CA SER A 109 4.04 5.98 0.99
C SER A 109 3.62 4.84 1.90
N ILE A 110 4.51 3.91 2.16
CA ILE A 110 4.33 2.80 3.09
C ILE A 110 5.05 3.16 4.38
N LYS A 111 4.29 3.37 5.43
CA LYS A 111 4.79 3.71 6.76
C LYS A 111 4.76 2.50 7.69
N LEU A 112 5.76 2.38 8.52
CA LEU A 112 5.71 1.50 9.68
C LEU A 112 4.85 2.12 10.79
N PRO A 113 4.40 1.34 11.79
CA PRO A 113 3.66 1.88 12.94
C PRO A 113 4.40 3.01 13.69
N SER A 114 5.73 3.04 13.59
CA SER A 114 6.58 4.11 14.14
C SER A 114 6.44 5.46 13.40
N GLY A 115 5.75 5.48 12.24
CA GLY A 115 5.66 6.65 11.36
C GLY A 115 6.81 6.79 10.36
N VAL A 116 7.81 5.91 10.43
CA VAL A 116 8.93 5.90 9.47
C VAL A 116 8.46 5.40 8.11
N ILE A 117 8.76 6.15 7.04
CA ILE A 117 8.48 5.71 5.68
C ILE A 117 9.50 4.63 5.32
N ALA A 118 9.01 3.41 5.11
CA ALA A 118 9.81 2.26 4.73
C ALA A 118 9.99 2.18 3.20
N ALA A 119 8.98 2.55 2.44
CA ALA A 119 8.99 2.45 0.98
C ALA A 119 7.94 3.36 0.32
N TYR A 120 8.02 3.45 -1.00
CA TYR A 120 6.99 4.00 -1.88
C TYR A 120 6.50 2.90 -2.81
N ARG A 121 5.19 2.76 -2.95
CA ARG A 121 4.54 1.85 -3.90
C ARG A 121 4.00 2.66 -5.05
N VAL A 122 4.33 2.26 -6.27
CA VAL A 122 3.91 2.94 -7.49
C VAL A 122 3.21 1.96 -8.41
N GLN A 123 1.94 2.17 -8.66
CA GLN A 123 1.19 1.47 -9.69
C GLN A 123 1.12 2.34 -10.93
N PHE A 124 1.51 1.80 -12.05
CA PHE A 124 1.54 2.53 -13.33
C PHE A 124 1.13 1.65 -14.50
N GLU A 125 0.70 2.30 -15.55
CA GLU A 125 0.34 1.66 -16.81
C GLU A 125 1.30 2.12 -17.89
N ARG A 126 1.82 1.17 -18.65
CA ARG A 126 2.67 1.41 -19.83
C ARG A 126 2.26 0.45 -20.94
N ASN A 127 1.97 1.01 -22.13
CA ASN A 127 1.53 0.23 -23.30
C ASN A 127 0.31 -0.66 -23.00
N GLY A 128 -0.66 -0.16 -22.23
CA GLY A 128 -1.86 -0.90 -21.81
C GLY A 128 -1.61 -1.98 -20.76
N LYS A 129 -0.39 -2.13 -20.27
CA LYS A 129 -0.01 -3.09 -19.23
C LYS A 129 0.16 -2.41 -17.89
N GLN A 130 -0.53 -2.93 -16.87
CA GLN A 130 -0.34 -2.47 -15.51
C GLN A 130 0.88 -3.14 -14.88
N SER A 131 1.63 -2.35 -14.13
CA SER A 131 2.82 -2.79 -13.40
C SER A 131 2.87 -2.08 -12.06
N GLU A 132 3.54 -2.71 -11.11
CA GLU A 132 3.81 -2.15 -9.79
C GLU A 132 5.32 -2.21 -9.52
N LEU A 133 5.81 -1.22 -8.79
CA LEU A 133 7.16 -1.22 -8.26
C LEU A 133 7.16 -0.66 -6.85
N ARG A 134 8.11 -1.11 -6.05
CA ARG A 134 8.34 -0.65 -4.69
C ARG A 134 9.76 -0.12 -4.58
N LEU A 135 9.90 1.05 -3.99
CA LEU A 135 11.19 1.76 -3.87
C LEU A 135 11.42 2.19 -2.42
N SER A 136 12.64 2.04 -1.96
CA SER A 136 13.07 2.66 -0.70
C SER A 136 13.16 4.19 -0.84
N PRO A 137 13.19 4.96 0.28
CA PRO A 137 13.33 6.42 0.23
C PRO A 137 14.57 6.93 -0.50
N ASP A 138 15.63 6.12 -0.59
CA ASP A 138 16.85 6.43 -1.34
C ASP A 138 16.79 5.98 -2.82
N GLY A 139 15.62 5.54 -3.30
CA GLY A 139 15.38 5.24 -4.71
C GLY A 139 15.80 3.85 -5.18
N ARG A 140 16.13 2.92 -4.29
CA ARG A 140 16.43 1.52 -4.66
C ARG A 140 15.16 0.69 -4.76
N LEU A 141 15.13 -0.24 -5.72
CA LEU A 141 14.05 -1.22 -5.80
C LEU A 141 14.09 -2.13 -4.55
N VAL A 142 12.93 -2.30 -3.94
CA VAL A 142 12.73 -3.16 -2.78
C VAL A 142 11.86 -4.33 -3.23
N PRO A 143 12.25 -5.59 -2.97
CA PRO A 143 11.36 -6.73 -3.19
C PRO A 143 10.12 -6.65 -2.28
N GLU A 144 9.05 -7.28 -2.70
CA GLU A 144 7.84 -7.46 -1.90
C GLU A 144 8.08 -8.39 -0.70
#